data_4d5c7eca2c8777d781fbdc86a37ffa65
#
_entry.id   4d5c7eca2c8777d781fbdc86a37ffa65
#
_cell.length_a   1.000
_cell.length_b   1.000
_cell.length_c   1.000
_cell.angle_alpha   90.00
_cell.angle_beta   90.00
_cell.angle_gamma   90.00
#
_symmetry.space_group_name_H-M   'P 1'
#
loop_
_entity.id
_entity.type
_entity.pdbx_description
1 polymer ?
#
loop_
_entity_poly.entity_id
_entity_poly.type
_entity_poly.pdbx_seq_one_letter_code
_entity_poly.pdbx_strand_id
1 'polypeptide(L)'
;MRKYLILLVLIANLGLGIQSFSAMTRQERENLEKQISEAYDRDDQKKLLPLVTKYVNEFPNNADYLNKLGVLYDNLDNYSEAEKYYLKAMERGNYNAISNLAYVYYEKEDYEKAIKYYNEYQKIADNTDNYFWIGASYEELEDYKNAKEWFLKVTKFEKDGSSENRLGLIAENEGNQKEAIKWYLASIQKGNLWAYDNLAVLYIGLGDYDNAEKLAKKGMNLAKNSDDEDLKKEFRETLDIIQAKR
;
A
#
# COMPACT_ATOMS: atom_id res chain seq x y z
N MET A 1 -34.34 58.02 -8.89
CA MET A 1 -35.18 56.83 -8.77
C MET A 1 -35.12 55.86 -9.96
N ARG A 2 -34.89 56.26 -11.21
CA ARG A 2 -34.73 55.31 -12.36
C ARG A 2 -33.49 54.42 -12.38
N LYS A 3 -32.38 54.84 -11.76
CA LYS A 3 -31.14 54.07 -11.73
C LYS A 3 -31.18 52.85 -10.76
N TYR A 4 -31.97 52.90 -9.72
CA TYR A 4 -32.13 51.79 -8.76
C TYR A 4 -33.09 50.71 -9.27
N LEU A 5 -34.05 51.09 -10.16
CA LEU A 5 -34.99 50.13 -10.74
C LEU A 5 -34.30 49.20 -11.75
N ILE A 6 -33.29 49.72 -12.49
CA ILE A 6 -32.53 48.94 -13.47
C ILE A 6 -31.57 47.92 -12.74
N LEU A 7 -31.04 48.32 -11.58
CA LEU A 7 -30.19 47.43 -10.80
C LEU A 7 -30.95 46.23 -10.19
N LEU A 8 -32.21 46.49 -9.73
CA LEU A 8 -33.09 45.42 -9.21
C LEU A 8 -33.57 44.47 -10.31
N VAL A 9 -33.80 44.92 -11.54
CA VAL A 9 -34.18 44.06 -12.67
C VAL A 9 -32.98 43.23 -13.17
N LEU A 10 -31.75 43.75 -13.09
CA LEU A 10 -30.51 43.00 -13.43
C LEU A 10 -30.22 41.91 -12.39
N ILE A 11 -30.48 42.17 -11.10
CA ILE A 11 -30.34 41.17 -10.04
C ILE A 11 -31.38 40.06 -10.14
N ALA A 12 -32.64 40.42 -10.54
CA ALA A 12 -33.69 39.43 -10.75
C ALA A 12 -33.47 38.54 -11.98
N ASN A 13 -32.80 39.04 -13.03
CA ASN A 13 -32.45 38.22 -14.21
C ASN A 13 -31.14 37.40 -14.06
N LEU A 14 -30.28 37.73 -13.09
CA LEU A 14 -29.16 36.89 -12.71
C LEU A 14 -29.55 35.76 -11.75
N GLY A 15 -30.76 35.80 -11.19
CA GLY A 15 -31.31 34.76 -10.28
C GLY A 15 -31.93 33.55 -10.96
N LEU A 16 -32.03 33.52 -12.30
CA LEU A 16 -32.68 32.42 -13.03
C LEU A 16 -31.69 31.33 -13.52
N GLY A 17 -30.47 31.35 -13.06
CA GLY A 17 -29.44 30.34 -13.38
C GLY A 17 -28.76 29.68 -12.19
N ILE A 18 -29.11 30.07 -10.97
CA ILE A 18 -28.70 29.32 -9.78
C ILE A 18 -29.74 28.20 -9.61
N GLN A 19 -29.48 27.04 -10.23
CA GLN A 19 -30.04 25.80 -9.70
C GLN A 19 -29.70 25.81 -8.21
N SER A 20 -30.72 26.03 -7.36
CA SER A 20 -30.59 25.76 -5.94
C SER A 20 -30.26 24.27 -5.84
N PHE A 21 -28.98 23.93 -5.70
CA PHE A 21 -28.60 22.62 -5.21
C PHE A 21 -29.28 22.51 -3.84
N SER A 22 -30.44 21.86 -3.82
CA SER A 22 -31.11 21.51 -2.57
C SER A 22 -30.13 20.62 -1.83
N ALA A 23 -29.60 21.09 -0.71
CA ALA A 23 -28.75 20.28 0.14
C ALA A 23 -29.43 18.94 0.40
N MET A 24 -28.68 17.86 0.30
CA MET A 24 -29.17 16.50 0.55
C MET A 24 -29.90 16.45 1.90
N THR A 25 -31.09 15.90 1.91
CA THR A 25 -31.86 15.73 3.14
C THR A 25 -31.20 14.71 4.05
N ARG A 26 -31.53 14.74 5.33
CA ARG A 26 -31.03 13.73 6.30
C ARG A 26 -31.35 12.30 5.86
N GLN A 27 -32.56 12.04 5.38
CA GLN A 27 -33.00 10.73 4.92
C GLN A 27 -32.23 10.24 3.68
N GLU A 28 -31.95 11.15 2.73
CA GLU A 28 -31.14 10.83 1.55
C GLU A 28 -29.69 10.51 1.93
N ARG A 29 -29.13 11.25 2.89
CA ARG A 29 -27.81 11.00 3.44
C ARG A 29 -27.72 9.61 4.10
N GLU A 30 -28.64 9.31 5.03
CA GLU A 30 -28.73 8.02 5.72
C GLU A 30 -28.86 6.86 4.72
N ASN A 31 -29.66 7.03 3.66
CA ASN A 31 -29.79 6.04 2.59
C ASN A 31 -28.48 5.88 1.78
N LEU A 32 -27.79 6.97 1.48
CA LEU A 32 -26.50 6.92 0.77
C LEU A 32 -25.43 6.23 1.62
N GLU A 33 -25.33 6.55 2.90
CA GLU A 33 -24.42 5.90 3.85
C GLU A 33 -24.69 4.39 3.95
N LYS A 34 -25.98 3.99 3.97
CA LYS A 34 -26.38 2.58 3.96
C LYS A 34 -25.95 1.88 2.67
N GLN A 35 -26.17 2.50 1.50
CA GLN A 35 -25.73 1.93 0.21
C GLN A 35 -24.20 1.76 0.14
N ILE A 36 -23.45 2.72 0.68
CA ILE A 36 -21.98 2.65 0.78
C ILE A 36 -21.57 1.48 1.69
N SER A 37 -22.20 1.34 2.86
CA SER A 37 -21.92 0.22 3.76
C SER A 37 -22.20 -1.14 3.11
N GLU A 38 -23.37 -1.29 2.48
CA GLU A 38 -23.73 -2.52 1.78
C GLU A 38 -22.76 -2.87 0.62
N ALA A 39 -22.22 -1.84 -0.05
CA ALA A 39 -21.24 -2.05 -1.10
C ALA A 39 -19.86 -2.46 -0.54
N TYR A 40 -19.45 -1.92 0.62
CA TYR A 40 -18.26 -2.36 1.35
C TYR A 40 -18.38 -3.82 1.81
N ASP A 41 -19.52 -4.18 2.40
CA ASP A 41 -19.77 -5.55 2.90
C ASP A 41 -19.71 -6.61 1.78
N ARG A 42 -19.92 -6.20 0.53
CA ARG A 42 -19.90 -7.06 -0.67
C ARG A 42 -18.61 -6.92 -1.49
N ASP A 43 -17.69 -6.08 -1.04
CA ASP A 43 -16.46 -5.71 -1.79
C ASP A 43 -16.75 -5.24 -3.24
N ASP A 44 -17.88 -4.54 -3.43
CA ASP A 44 -18.30 -4.07 -4.76
C ASP A 44 -17.63 -2.73 -5.10
N GLN A 45 -16.36 -2.80 -5.45
CA GLN A 45 -15.53 -1.63 -5.80
C GLN A 45 -16.16 -0.76 -6.91
N LYS A 46 -16.86 -1.40 -7.87
CA LYS A 46 -17.52 -0.67 -8.97
C LYS A 46 -18.66 0.21 -8.50
N LYS A 47 -19.35 -0.19 -7.42
CA LYS A 47 -20.42 0.62 -6.80
C LYS A 47 -19.85 1.61 -5.78
N LEU A 48 -18.80 1.27 -5.07
CA LEU A 48 -18.23 2.11 -4.03
C LEU A 48 -17.77 3.47 -4.57
N LEU A 49 -16.98 3.49 -5.64
CA LEU A 49 -16.39 4.72 -6.16
C LEU A 49 -17.47 5.81 -6.49
N PRO A 50 -18.54 5.54 -7.26
CA PRO A 50 -19.55 6.56 -7.55
C PRO A 50 -20.34 6.97 -6.31
N LEU A 51 -20.62 6.05 -5.37
CA LEU A 51 -21.37 6.35 -4.15
C LEU A 51 -20.56 7.25 -3.21
N VAL A 52 -19.27 6.90 -2.96
CA VAL A 52 -18.38 7.69 -2.11
C VAL A 52 -18.07 9.04 -2.76
N THR A 53 -17.88 9.09 -4.08
CA THR A 53 -17.73 10.35 -4.82
C THR A 53 -18.94 11.25 -4.66
N LYS A 54 -20.16 10.71 -4.78
CA LYS A 54 -21.41 11.45 -4.54
C LYS A 54 -21.43 12.00 -3.11
N TYR A 55 -21.08 11.19 -2.12
CA TYR A 55 -21.04 11.63 -0.73
C TYR A 55 -20.06 12.78 -0.50
N VAL A 56 -18.83 12.67 -1.04
CA VAL A 56 -17.79 13.70 -0.91
C VAL A 56 -18.19 15.01 -1.60
N ASN A 57 -18.91 14.95 -2.73
CA ASN A 57 -19.41 16.15 -3.41
C ASN A 57 -20.43 16.90 -2.57
N GLU A 58 -21.31 16.19 -1.85
CA GLU A 58 -22.31 16.80 -0.96
C GLU A 58 -21.70 17.23 0.38
N PHE A 59 -20.70 16.49 0.88
CA PHE A 59 -20.06 16.72 2.18
C PHE A 59 -18.53 16.85 2.03
N PRO A 60 -18.03 17.92 1.36
CA PRO A 60 -16.61 18.04 0.97
C PRO A 60 -15.63 18.22 2.13
N ASN A 61 -16.15 18.40 3.35
CA ASN A 61 -15.34 18.55 4.57
C ASN A 61 -15.36 17.30 5.46
N ASN A 62 -15.98 16.21 5.02
CA ASN A 62 -15.97 14.97 5.79
C ASN A 62 -14.64 14.25 5.59
N ALA A 63 -13.76 14.34 6.59
CA ALA A 63 -12.42 13.81 6.55
C ALA A 63 -12.34 12.29 6.30
N ASP A 64 -13.28 11.53 6.89
CA ASP A 64 -13.29 10.07 6.76
C ASP A 64 -13.70 9.64 5.35
N TYR A 65 -14.68 10.31 4.74
CA TYR A 65 -15.08 9.99 3.37
C TYR A 65 -14.08 10.51 2.33
N LEU A 66 -13.37 11.59 2.62
CA LEU A 66 -12.22 12.02 1.80
C LEU A 66 -11.12 10.93 1.83
N ASN A 67 -10.77 10.41 3.01
CA ASN A 67 -9.81 9.31 3.12
C ASN A 67 -10.30 8.05 2.39
N LYS A 68 -11.57 7.65 2.56
CA LYS A 68 -12.16 6.52 1.83
C LYS A 68 -12.08 6.69 0.32
N LEU A 69 -12.31 7.90 -0.19
CA LEU A 69 -12.19 8.18 -1.61
C LEU A 69 -10.73 8.09 -2.09
N GLY A 70 -9.79 8.53 -1.27
CA GLY A 70 -8.36 8.31 -1.50
C GLY A 70 -8.02 6.83 -1.63
N VAL A 71 -8.47 5.98 -0.69
CA VAL A 71 -8.27 4.52 -0.73
C VAL A 71 -8.88 3.89 -1.99
N LEU A 72 -10.06 4.34 -2.43
CA LEU A 72 -10.67 3.81 -3.65
C LEU A 72 -9.87 4.16 -4.91
N TYR A 73 -9.27 5.34 -4.98
CA TYR A 73 -8.39 5.71 -6.08
C TYR A 73 -7.05 4.98 -6.02
N ASP A 74 -6.52 4.78 -4.82
CA ASP A 74 -5.30 4.00 -4.58
C ASP A 74 -5.45 2.55 -5.06
N ASN A 75 -6.55 1.88 -4.69
CA ASN A 75 -6.88 0.53 -5.17
C ASN A 75 -7.07 0.42 -6.71
N LEU A 76 -7.18 1.53 -7.39
CA LEU A 76 -7.25 1.63 -8.85
C LEU A 76 -5.93 2.13 -9.47
N ASP A 77 -4.85 2.15 -8.71
CA ASP A 77 -3.53 2.66 -9.10
C ASP A 77 -3.56 4.12 -9.58
N ASN A 78 -4.64 4.86 -9.25
CA ASN A 78 -4.75 6.27 -9.56
C ASN A 78 -4.14 7.12 -8.44
N TYR A 79 -2.83 7.00 -8.28
CA TYR A 79 -2.07 7.63 -7.21
C TYR A 79 -2.18 9.17 -7.20
N SER A 80 -2.44 9.81 -8.33
CA SER A 80 -2.61 11.26 -8.40
C SER A 80 -3.91 11.73 -7.74
N GLU A 81 -5.03 11.05 -7.97
CA GLU A 81 -6.30 11.37 -7.28
C GLU A 81 -6.25 10.89 -5.82
N ALA A 82 -5.63 9.74 -5.53
CA ALA A 82 -5.43 9.26 -4.16
C ALA A 82 -4.68 10.31 -3.31
N GLU A 83 -3.53 10.80 -3.77
CA GLU A 83 -2.75 11.86 -3.13
C GLU A 83 -3.61 13.10 -2.83
N LYS A 84 -4.34 13.57 -3.83
CA LYS A 84 -5.22 14.75 -3.70
C LYS A 84 -6.27 14.57 -2.59
N TYR A 85 -6.90 13.40 -2.50
CA TYR A 85 -7.93 13.16 -1.50
C TYR A 85 -7.36 12.88 -0.12
N TYR A 86 -6.21 12.22 -0.02
CA TYR A 86 -5.52 12.05 1.25
C TYR A 86 -5.04 13.39 1.84
N LEU A 87 -4.48 14.28 1.02
CA LEU A 87 -4.10 15.63 1.45
C LEU A 87 -5.32 16.40 1.99
N LYS A 88 -6.46 16.35 1.30
CA LYS A 88 -7.70 16.96 1.80
C LYS A 88 -8.20 16.33 3.09
N ALA A 89 -8.09 15.00 3.24
CA ALA A 89 -8.49 14.29 4.44
C ALA A 89 -7.62 14.72 5.64
N MET A 90 -6.30 14.84 5.43
CA MET A 90 -5.35 15.34 6.44
C MET A 90 -5.70 16.77 6.88
N GLU A 91 -5.94 17.67 5.93
CA GLU A 91 -6.36 19.05 6.23
C GLU A 91 -7.66 19.13 7.06
N ARG A 92 -8.48 18.09 7.03
CA ARG A 92 -9.73 17.96 7.79
C ARG A 92 -9.61 17.11 9.05
N GLY A 93 -8.38 16.69 9.40
CA GLY A 93 -8.07 15.99 10.65
C GLY A 93 -8.15 14.47 10.60
N ASN A 94 -8.22 13.86 9.41
CA ASN A 94 -8.05 12.40 9.30
C ASN A 94 -6.55 12.06 9.27
N TYR A 95 -6.01 11.65 10.42
CA TYR A 95 -4.59 11.33 10.55
C TYR A 95 -4.19 10.01 9.88
N ASN A 96 -5.13 9.06 9.69
CA ASN A 96 -4.83 7.81 8.97
C ASN A 96 -4.47 8.09 7.50
N ALA A 97 -4.96 9.18 6.92
CA ALA A 97 -4.59 9.61 5.59
C ALA A 97 -3.08 9.89 5.43
N ILE A 98 -2.35 10.18 6.51
CA ILE A 98 -0.89 10.40 6.49
C ILE A 98 -0.17 9.11 6.10
N SER A 99 -0.54 7.99 6.74
CA SER A 99 0.05 6.68 6.45
C SER A 99 -0.31 6.20 5.03
N ASN A 100 -1.55 6.39 4.62
CA ASN A 100 -1.99 6.05 3.26
C ASN A 100 -1.26 6.89 2.19
N LEU A 101 -1.08 8.19 2.46
CA LEU A 101 -0.32 9.08 1.59
C LEU A 101 1.16 8.68 1.49
N ALA A 102 1.75 8.23 2.62
CA ALA A 102 3.11 7.71 2.62
C ALA A 102 3.25 6.50 1.71
N TYR A 103 2.27 5.58 1.74
CA TYR A 103 2.23 4.43 0.84
C TYR A 103 2.12 4.84 -0.63
N VAL A 104 1.25 5.81 -0.95
CA VAL A 104 1.15 6.37 -2.31
C VAL A 104 2.48 6.96 -2.79
N TYR A 105 3.25 7.61 -1.92
CA TYR A 105 4.57 8.09 -2.31
C TYR A 105 5.57 6.94 -2.52
N TYR A 106 5.46 5.86 -1.75
CA TYR A 106 6.25 4.64 -1.98
C TYR A 106 5.95 4.04 -3.37
N GLU A 107 4.67 3.88 -3.73
CA GLU A 107 4.25 3.37 -5.03
C GLU A 107 4.61 4.30 -6.21
N LYS A 108 4.79 5.60 -5.94
CA LYS A 108 5.30 6.60 -6.90
C LYS A 108 6.83 6.67 -6.94
N GLU A 109 7.51 5.78 -6.22
CA GLU A 109 8.97 5.74 -6.10
C GLU A 109 9.58 7.02 -5.49
N ASP A 110 8.77 7.84 -4.78
CA ASP A 110 9.24 9.02 -4.03
C ASP A 110 9.50 8.60 -2.57
N TYR A 111 10.54 7.78 -2.40
CA TYR A 111 10.83 7.11 -1.14
C TYR A 111 11.19 8.07 -0.01
N GLU A 112 11.81 9.21 -0.31
CA GLU A 112 12.09 10.26 0.68
C GLU A 112 10.80 10.83 1.26
N LYS A 113 9.77 11.09 0.42
CA LYS A 113 8.48 11.54 0.93
C LYS A 113 7.75 10.43 1.67
N ALA A 114 7.82 9.18 1.19
CA ALA A 114 7.25 8.05 1.90
C ALA A 114 7.81 7.98 3.33
N ILE A 115 9.12 7.98 3.51
CA ILE A 115 9.80 8.01 4.82
C ILE A 115 9.35 9.19 5.65
N LYS A 116 9.28 10.39 5.06
CA LYS A 116 8.87 11.61 5.76
C LYS A 116 7.47 11.45 6.34
N TYR A 117 6.48 11.03 5.54
CA TYR A 117 5.09 10.91 5.97
C TYR A 117 4.87 9.73 6.92
N TYR A 118 5.54 8.59 6.73
CA TYR A 118 5.51 7.52 7.70
C TYR A 118 6.06 7.96 9.06
N ASN A 119 7.20 8.67 9.10
CA ASN A 119 7.76 9.21 10.33
C ASN A 119 6.88 10.30 10.96
N GLU A 120 6.12 11.06 10.18
CA GLU A 120 5.12 12.01 10.68
C GLU A 120 3.98 11.26 11.38
N TYR A 121 3.48 10.21 10.76
CA TYR A 121 2.43 9.37 11.35
C TYR A 121 2.88 8.70 12.65
N GLN A 122 4.13 8.22 12.73
CA GLN A 122 4.68 7.60 13.94
C GLN A 122 4.70 8.53 15.17
N LYS A 123 4.71 9.84 14.96
CA LYS A 123 4.62 10.81 16.07
C LYS A 123 3.21 10.93 16.64
N ILE A 124 2.21 10.50 15.88
CA ILE A 124 0.78 10.61 16.22
C ILE A 124 0.25 9.27 16.72
N ALA A 125 0.66 8.19 16.08
CA ALA A 125 0.24 6.85 16.40
C ALA A 125 1.46 5.92 16.37
N ASP A 126 1.73 5.24 17.50
CA ASP A 126 2.76 4.20 17.55
C ASP A 126 2.23 2.95 16.84
N ASN A 127 2.29 2.99 15.50
CA ASN A 127 1.81 1.93 14.64
C ASN A 127 2.99 1.17 14.03
N THR A 128 3.12 -0.09 14.40
CA THR A 128 4.18 -0.98 13.93
C THR A 128 4.00 -1.41 12.46
N ASP A 129 2.78 -1.30 11.91
CA ASP A 129 2.50 -1.71 10.53
C ASP A 129 3.29 -0.90 9.50
N ASN A 130 3.63 0.35 9.83
CA ASN A 130 4.41 1.22 8.95
C ASN A 130 5.93 0.96 9.00
N TYR A 131 6.40 0.22 9.99
CA TYR A 131 7.86 -0.03 10.14
C TYR A 131 8.44 -0.78 8.95
N PHE A 132 7.68 -1.72 8.39
CA PHE A 132 8.07 -2.44 7.19
C PHE A 132 8.28 -1.49 6.01
N TRP A 133 7.31 -0.61 5.76
CA TRP A 133 7.34 0.31 4.63
C TRP A 133 8.43 1.39 4.76
N ILE A 134 8.75 1.80 6.00
CA ILE A 134 9.91 2.67 6.26
C ILE A 134 11.20 1.92 5.90
N GLY A 135 11.33 0.67 6.35
CA GLY A 135 12.48 -0.18 6.01
C GLY A 135 12.62 -0.41 4.51
N ALA A 136 11.51 -0.73 3.83
CA ALA A 136 11.46 -0.91 2.39
C ALA A 136 11.84 0.38 1.64
N SER A 137 11.34 1.53 2.08
CA SER A 137 11.72 2.82 1.46
C SER A 137 13.22 3.12 1.59
N TYR A 138 13.84 2.80 2.74
CA TYR A 138 15.29 2.92 2.89
C TYR A 138 16.06 1.91 2.04
N GLU A 139 15.53 0.70 1.87
CA GLU A 139 16.11 -0.34 1.00
C GLU A 139 16.15 0.12 -0.46
N GLU A 140 15.04 0.69 -0.97
CA GLU A 140 14.95 1.23 -2.33
C GLU A 140 15.91 2.43 -2.56
N LEU A 141 16.23 3.18 -1.50
CA LEU A 141 17.27 4.23 -1.52
C LEU A 141 18.69 3.67 -1.32
N GLU A 142 18.86 2.36 -1.27
CA GLU A 142 20.13 1.67 -0.97
C GLU A 142 20.73 2.06 0.40
N ASP A 143 19.95 2.67 1.29
CA ASP A 143 20.36 2.94 2.68
C ASP A 143 20.14 1.69 3.54
N TYR A 144 20.92 0.65 3.24
CA TYR A 144 20.82 -0.65 3.90
C TYR A 144 21.03 -0.58 5.41
N LYS A 145 21.75 0.39 5.90
CA LYS A 145 21.91 0.58 7.34
C LYS A 145 20.59 0.90 8.02
N ASN A 146 19.89 1.92 7.54
CA ASN A 146 18.59 2.31 8.10
C ASN A 146 17.51 1.26 7.78
N ALA A 147 17.52 0.66 6.60
CA ALA A 147 16.61 -0.43 6.24
C ALA A 147 16.70 -1.59 7.24
N LYS A 148 17.91 -2.06 7.57
CA LYS A 148 18.14 -3.13 8.57
C LYS A 148 17.60 -2.75 9.94
N GLU A 149 17.82 -1.51 10.40
CA GLU A 149 17.32 -1.06 11.70
C GLU A 149 15.79 -1.17 11.79
N TRP A 150 15.08 -0.79 10.71
CA TRP A 150 13.62 -0.87 10.67
C TRP A 150 13.12 -2.30 10.53
N PHE A 151 13.66 -3.11 9.62
CA PHE A 151 13.27 -4.51 9.49
C PHE A 151 13.51 -5.30 10.78
N LEU A 152 14.62 -5.08 11.51
CA LEU A 152 14.86 -5.69 12.81
C LEU A 152 13.82 -5.31 13.88
N LYS A 153 13.22 -4.13 13.80
CA LYS A 153 12.08 -3.78 14.67
C LYS A 153 10.85 -4.61 14.32
N VAL A 154 10.58 -4.78 13.02
CA VAL A 154 9.40 -5.53 12.52
C VAL A 154 9.47 -7.01 12.86
N THR A 155 10.64 -7.64 12.80
CA THR A 155 10.80 -9.09 13.03
C THR A 155 10.20 -9.56 14.38
N LYS A 156 10.03 -8.65 15.34
CA LYS A 156 9.47 -8.94 16.66
C LYS A 156 7.96 -9.10 16.66
N PHE A 157 7.27 -8.55 15.66
CA PHE A 157 5.81 -8.45 15.60
C PHE A 157 5.26 -9.22 14.41
N GLU A 158 5.98 -9.23 13.30
CA GLU A 158 5.62 -9.88 12.06
C GLU A 158 5.68 -11.41 12.16
N LYS A 159 4.74 -12.09 11.53
CA LYS A 159 4.61 -13.54 11.62
C LYS A 159 4.89 -14.26 10.31
N ASP A 160 4.94 -13.56 9.19
CA ASP A 160 5.07 -14.13 7.85
C ASP A 160 6.52 -14.20 7.33
N GLY A 161 7.46 -13.60 8.04
CA GLY A 161 8.89 -13.65 7.72
C GLY A 161 9.32 -12.72 6.59
N SER A 162 8.50 -11.78 6.16
CA SER A 162 8.84 -10.84 5.08
C SER A 162 10.06 -9.99 5.44
N SER A 163 10.13 -9.49 6.67
CA SER A 163 11.28 -8.69 7.12
C SER A 163 12.57 -9.49 7.22
N GLU A 164 12.52 -10.75 7.67
CA GLU A 164 13.67 -11.64 7.65
C GLU A 164 14.15 -11.91 6.21
N ASN A 165 13.22 -12.07 5.27
CA ASN A 165 13.58 -12.23 3.86
C ASN A 165 14.31 -10.98 3.32
N ARG A 166 13.84 -9.77 3.63
CA ARG A 166 14.51 -8.52 3.27
C ARG A 166 15.89 -8.38 3.92
N LEU A 167 16.03 -8.76 5.20
CA LEU A 167 17.33 -8.80 5.88
C LEU A 167 18.29 -9.77 5.20
N GLY A 168 17.79 -10.89 4.69
CA GLY A 168 18.56 -11.85 3.90
C GLY A 168 19.08 -11.25 2.60
N LEU A 169 18.22 -10.57 1.83
CA LEU A 169 18.59 -9.87 0.59
C LEU A 169 19.64 -8.78 0.84
N ILE A 170 19.44 -7.96 1.89
CA ILE A 170 20.43 -6.93 2.25
C ILE A 170 21.79 -7.55 2.61
N ALA A 171 21.80 -8.62 3.41
CA ALA A 171 23.03 -9.32 3.77
C ALA A 171 23.74 -9.93 2.54
N GLU A 172 22.98 -10.42 1.56
CA GLU A 172 23.50 -10.91 0.29
C GLU A 172 24.12 -9.77 -0.54
N ASN A 173 23.44 -8.63 -0.67
CA ASN A 173 23.97 -7.44 -1.33
C ASN A 173 25.25 -6.90 -0.67
N GLU A 174 25.39 -7.05 0.65
CA GLU A 174 26.61 -6.72 1.40
C GLU A 174 27.71 -7.80 1.25
N GLY A 175 27.46 -8.90 0.53
CA GLY A 175 28.37 -10.02 0.37
C GLY A 175 28.49 -10.94 1.60
N ASN A 176 27.63 -10.75 2.59
CA ASN A 176 27.64 -11.56 3.83
C ASN A 176 26.75 -12.81 3.71
N GLN A 177 27.22 -13.77 2.93
CA GLN A 177 26.48 -15.00 2.62
C GLN A 177 26.02 -15.79 3.86
N LYS A 178 26.84 -15.81 4.94
CA LYS A 178 26.48 -16.52 6.18
C LYS A 178 25.29 -15.87 6.87
N GLU A 179 25.25 -14.56 6.89
CA GLU A 179 24.15 -13.80 7.48
C GLU A 179 22.90 -13.92 6.60
N ALA A 180 23.03 -13.85 5.28
CA ALA A 180 21.94 -14.07 4.33
C ALA A 180 21.27 -15.44 4.56
N ILE A 181 22.04 -16.51 4.61
CA ILE A 181 21.53 -17.88 4.89
C ILE A 181 20.78 -17.90 6.23
N LYS A 182 21.33 -17.29 7.28
CA LYS A 182 20.66 -17.22 8.59
C LYS A 182 19.30 -16.56 8.51
N TRP A 183 19.21 -15.42 7.83
CA TRP A 183 17.97 -14.65 7.71
C TRP A 183 16.95 -15.34 6.84
N TYR A 184 17.34 -15.90 5.69
CA TYR A 184 16.44 -16.69 4.86
C TYR A 184 15.88 -17.92 5.60
N LEU A 185 16.71 -18.62 6.37
CA LEU A 185 16.23 -19.74 7.19
C LEU A 185 15.24 -19.29 8.28
N ALA A 186 15.45 -18.12 8.90
CA ALA A 186 14.51 -17.55 9.85
C ALA A 186 13.17 -17.17 9.18
N SER A 187 13.22 -16.60 7.99
CA SER A 187 12.06 -16.30 7.17
C SER A 187 11.27 -17.56 6.79
N ILE A 188 11.96 -18.60 6.34
CA ILE A 188 11.38 -19.91 6.04
C ILE A 188 10.66 -20.52 7.26
N GLN A 189 11.23 -20.38 8.47
CA GLN A 189 10.59 -20.86 9.70
C GLN A 189 9.27 -20.16 10.00
N LYS A 190 9.11 -18.93 9.57
CA LYS A 190 7.86 -18.18 9.65
C LYS A 190 6.88 -18.45 8.49
N GLY A 191 7.29 -19.25 7.51
CA GLY A 191 6.45 -19.70 6.40
C GLY A 191 6.54 -18.83 5.14
N ASN A 192 7.50 -17.92 5.04
CA ASN A 192 7.70 -17.12 3.85
C ASN A 192 8.18 -17.99 2.68
N LEU A 193 7.40 -18.05 1.61
CA LEU A 193 7.70 -18.91 0.47
C LEU A 193 8.79 -18.32 -0.44
N TRP A 194 8.87 -17.00 -0.56
CA TRP A 194 9.91 -16.33 -1.34
C TRP A 194 11.32 -16.60 -0.80
N ALA A 195 11.45 -16.79 0.52
CA ALA A 195 12.73 -17.10 1.13
C ALA A 195 13.27 -18.48 0.75
N TYR A 196 12.43 -19.43 0.33
CA TYR A 196 12.92 -20.71 -0.22
C TYR A 196 13.62 -20.50 -1.55
N ASP A 197 13.09 -19.64 -2.42
CA ASP A 197 13.68 -19.36 -3.72
C ASP A 197 14.97 -18.55 -3.56
N ASN A 198 14.94 -17.46 -2.80
CA ASN A 198 16.11 -16.63 -2.54
C ASN A 198 17.27 -17.45 -1.98
N LEU A 199 17.00 -18.35 -1.02
CA LEU A 199 18.04 -19.22 -0.45
C LEU A 199 18.52 -20.27 -1.48
N ALA A 200 17.65 -20.79 -2.33
CA ALA A 200 18.04 -21.70 -3.40
C ALA A 200 18.95 -21.00 -4.42
N VAL A 201 18.63 -19.79 -4.83
CA VAL A 201 19.44 -18.95 -5.72
C VAL A 201 20.82 -18.67 -5.09
N LEU A 202 20.85 -18.32 -3.80
CA LEU A 202 22.13 -18.14 -3.08
C LEU A 202 22.98 -19.41 -3.09
N TYR A 203 22.38 -20.59 -2.86
CA TYR A 203 23.12 -21.87 -2.93
C TYR A 203 23.60 -22.21 -4.34
N ILE A 204 22.86 -21.82 -5.40
CA ILE A 204 23.36 -21.93 -6.78
C ILE A 204 24.62 -21.08 -6.96
N GLY A 205 24.62 -19.86 -6.46
CA GLY A 205 25.81 -18.98 -6.48
C GLY A 205 27.01 -19.54 -5.72
N LEU A 206 26.77 -20.36 -4.68
CA LEU A 206 27.79 -21.06 -3.90
C LEU A 206 28.21 -22.39 -4.51
N GLY A 207 27.59 -22.85 -5.59
CA GLY A 207 27.84 -24.15 -6.22
C GLY A 207 27.20 -25.34 -5.48
N ASP A 208 26.37 -25.10 -4.48
CA ASP A 208 25.69 -26.16 -3.70
C ASP A 208 24.31 -26.47 -4.35
N TYR A 209 24.36 -27.11 -5.51
CA TYR A 209 23.19 -27.46 -6.29
C TYR A 209 22.23 -28.42 -5.59
N ASP A 210 22.72 -29.25 -4.66
CA ASP A 210 21.91 -30.23 -3.94
C ASP A 210 20.98 -29.55 -2.93
N ASN A 211 21.50 -28.63 -2.13
CA ASN A 211 20.69 -27.83 -1.22
C ASN A 211 19.76 -26.88 -1.99
N ALA A 212 20.22 -26.26 -3.08
CA ALA A 212 19.39 -25.43 -3.94
C ALA A 212 18.16 -26.19 -4.46
N GLU A 213 18.38 -27.38 -5.06
CA GLU A 213 17.28 -28.18 -5.60
C GLU A 213 16.28 -28.63 -4.52
N LYS A 214 16.78 -29.03 -3.35
CA LYS A 214 15.93 -29.44 -2.23
C LYS A 214 15.01 -28.28 -1.78
N LEU A 215 15.55 -27.07 -1.69
CA LEU A 215 14.80 -25.88 -1.31
C LEU A 215 13.76 -25.50 -2.37
N ALA A 216 14.18 -25.39 -3.63
CA ALA A 216 13.28 -25.03 -4.73
C ALA A 216 12.13 -26.03 -4.88
N LYS A 217 12.40 -27.34 -4.83
CA LYS A 217 11.34 -28.37 -4.86
C LYS A 217 10.40 -28.27 -3.66
N LYS A 218 10.93 -27.99 -2.47
CA LYS A 218 10.10 -27.83 -1.27
C LYS A 218 9.23 -26.59 -1.37
N GLY A 219 9.80 -25.44 -1.75
CA GLY A 219 9.06 -24.19 -1.96
C GLY A 219 7.96 -24.33 -3.02
N MET A 220 8.28 -24.92 -4.18
CA MET A 220 7.32 -25.22 -5.24
C MET A 220 6.16 -26.09 -4.74
N ASN A 221 6.45 -27.13 -3.95
CA ASN A 221 5.38 -27.99 -3.43
C ASN A 221 4.47 -27.25 -2.44
N LEU A 222 5.01 -26.37 -1.61
CA LEU A 222 4.23 -25.54 -0.69
C LEU A 222 3.41 -24.50 -1.44
N ALA A 223 3.94 -23.90 -2.51
CA ALA A 223 3.27 -22.93 -3.35
C ALA A 223 2.22 -23.55 -4.30
N LYS A 224 2.09 -24.88 -4.36
CA LYS A 224 1.21 -25.56 -5.33
C LYS A 224 -0.22 -25.07 -5.32
N ASN A 225 -0.76 -24.75 -4.15
CA ASN A 225 -2.15 -24.28 -3.97
C ASN A 225 -2.23 -22.75 -3.75
N SER A 226 -1.14 -22.05 -3.90
CA SER A 226 -1.12 -20.58 -3.90
C SER A 226 -1.66 -20.04 -5.23
N ASP A 227 -2.26 -18.88 -5.22
CA ASP A 227 -2.63 -18.14 -6.44
C ASP A 227 -1.45 -17.30 -6.98
N ASP A 228 -0.30 -17.32 -6.32
CA ASP A 228 0.92 -16.60 -6.70
C ASP A 228 1.64 -17.34 -7.86
N GLU A 229 1.25 -17.00 -9.08
CA GLU A 229 1.85 -17.57 -10.28
C GLU A 229 3.29 -17.08 -10.53
N ASP A 230 3.63 -15.88 -10.07
CA ASP A 230 4.98 -15.33 -10.19
C ASP A 230 5.96 -16.14 -9.34
N LEU A 231 5.61 -16.42 -8.10
CA LEU A 231 6.41 -17.27 -7.23
C LEU A 231 6.59 -18.69 -7.82
N LYS A 232 5.53 -19.26 -8.39
CA LYS A 232 5.63 -20.58 -9.05
C LYS A 232 6.53 -20.55 -10.27
N LYS A 233 6.55 -19.44 -10.99
CA LYS A 233 7.44 -19.21 -12.14
C LYS A 233 8.89 -19.14 -11.68
N GLU A 234 9.20 -18.37 -10.64
CA GLU A 234 10.55 -18.27 -10.07
C GLU A 234 11.08 -19.66 -9.68
N PHE A 235 10.31 -20.48 -8.95
CA PHE A 235 10.74 -21.84 -8.61
C PHE A 235 11.02 -22.72 -9.84
N ARG A 236 10.25 -22.58 -10.93
CA ARG A 236 10.51 -23.31 -12.18
C ARG A 236 11.84 -22.87 -12.78
N GLU A 237 12.08 -21.57 -12.90
CA GLU A 237 13.30 -20.99 -13.43
C GLU A 237 14.52 -21.41 -12.61
N THR A 238 14.43 -21.38 -11.28
CA THR A 238 15.49 -21.84 -10.38
C THR A 238 15.81 -23.33 -10.60
N LEU A 239 14.79 -24.19 -10.76
CA LEU A 239 15.00 -25.62 -11.03
C LEU A 239 15.64 -25.86 -12.41
N ASP A 240 15.24 -25.09 -13.44
CA ASP A 240 15.83 -25.17 -14.77
C ASP A 240 17.31 -24.75 -14.78
N ILE A 241 17.64 -23.69 -14.04
CA ILE A 241 19.04 -23.26 -13.84
C ILE A 241 19.88 -24.37 -13.18
N ILE A 242 19.36 -25.02 -12.15
CA ILE A 242 20.06 -26.13 -11.47
C ILE A 242 20.29 -27.28 -12.44
N GLN A 243 19.28 -27.64 -13.23
CA GLN A 243 19.41 -28.72 -14.21
C GLN A 243 20.44 -28.40 -15.28
N ALA A 244 20.53 -27.14 -15.74
CA ALA A 244 21.50 -26.72 -16.75
C ALA A 244 22.95 -26.64 -16.22
N LYS A 245 23.13 -26.54 -14.90
CA LYS A 245 24.45 -26.41 -14.23
C LYS A 245 25.06 -27.76 -13.78
N ARG A 246 24.27 -28.82 -13.78
CA ARG A 246 24.70 -30.22 -13.49
C ARG A 246 25.10 -30.96 -14.76
#